data_572b81a1c2ebf41237b7ad0d1ee6d407
#
_entry.id   572b81a1c2ebf41237b7ad0d1ee6d407
#
_cell.length_a   1.000
_cell.length_b   1.000
_cell.length_c   1.000
_cell.angle_alpha   90.00
_cell.angle_beta   90.00
_cell.angle_gamma   90.00
#
_symmetry.space_group_name_H-M   'P 1'
#
loop_
_entity.id
_entity.type
_entity.pdbx_description
1 polymer ?
#
loop_
_entity_poly.entity_id
_entity_poly.type
_entity_poly.pdbx_seq_one_letter_code
_entity_poly.pdbx_strand_id
1 'polypeptide(L)'
;RMKISSAYSTENISMENHLLLPKKNEDNAEVIAYLLGRRIDKEIIQFCMDSGRIYESALHHNAVFVGMDAKGNPKYAALRETGTSFIGEVHGSDKNYSFSIFSEKSSGTVHLFESAIDLLSYATLQKLDGKEWRGEYLLSLAGVYQPAKEIEKSKVPAALTRALKLYPKVKGIVLHLDNDGIGRSSRSISSPQS
;
A
#
# COMPACT_ATOMS: atom_id res chain seq x y z
N ARG A 1 -10.54 -62.43 -9.74
CA ARG A 1 -10.36 -61.27 -8.81
C ARG A 1 -9.79 -60.11 -9.61
N MET A 2 -10.63 -59.16 -9.91
CA MET A 2 -10.32 -57.94 -10.61
C MET A 2 -9.86 -56.90 -9.59
N LYS A 3 -8.64 -56.37 -9.68
CA LYS A 3 -8.17 -55.27 -8.88
C LYS A 3 -8.54 -53.97 -9.59
N ILE A 4 -9.45 -53.19 -9.03
CA ILE A 4 -9.74 -51.83 -9.47
C ILE A 4 -8.77 -50.93 -8.73
N SER A 5 -7.79 -50.40 -9.45
CA SER A 5 -6.90 -49.36 -8.98
C SER A 5 -7.59 -48.01 -9.20
N SER A 6 -8.09 -47.41 -8.12
CA SER A 6 -8.62 -46.07 -8.12
C SER A 6 -7.45 -45.09 -8.00
N ALA A 7 -7.02 -44.52 -9.11
CA ALA A 7 -6.14 -43.37 -9.13
C ALA A 7 -6.99 -42.11 -9.00
N TYR A 8 -7.22 -41.66 -7.76
CA TYR A 8 -7.66 -40.30 -7.52
C TYR A 8 -6.44 -39.36 -7.65
N SER A 9 -6.29 -38.77 -8.81
CA SER A 9 -5.45 -37.57 -8.97
C SER A 9 -6.13 -36.44 -8.23
N THR A 10 -5.65 -36.11 -7.04
CA THR A 10 -5.94 -34.83 -6.40
C THR A 10 -5.29 -33.72 -7.23
N GLU A 11 -6.02 -33.17 -8.16
CA GLU A 11 -5.69 -31.90 -8.73
C GLU A 11 -5.74 -30.87 -7.60
N ASN A 12 -4.58 -30.42 -7.17
CA ASN A 12 -4.45 -29.23 -6.34
C ASN A 12 -4.93 -28.05 -7.17
N ILE A 13 -6.25 -27.78 -7.11
CA ILE A 13 -6.80 -26.51 -7.56
C ILE A 13 -6.23 -25.49 -6.56
N SER A 14 -5.15 -24.82 -6.96
CA SER A 14 -4.71 -23.61 -6.29
C SER A 14 -5.87 -22.61 -6.44
N MET A 15 -6.62 -22.40 -5.37
CA MET A 15 -7.58 -21.30 -5.33
C MET A 15 -6.72 -20.02 -5.41
N GLU A 16 -6.56 -19.49 -6.62
CA GLU A 16 -6.01 -18.16 -6.79
C GLU A 16 -6.91 -17.22 -5.99
N ASN A 17 -6.36 -16.61 -4.96
CA ASN A 17 -7.03 -15.58 -4.18
C ASN A 17 -7.26 -14.37 -5.10
N HIS A 18 -8.42 -14.32 -5.74
CA HIS A 18 -8.80 -13.18 -6.57
C HIS A 18 -9.10 -11.98 -5.67
N LEU A 19 -8.46 -10.85 -5.97
CA LEU A 19 -8.75 -9.58 -5.32
C LEU A 19 -10.19 -9.14 -5.68
N LEU A 20 -11.05 -9.06 -4.67
CA LEU A 20 -12.46 -8.68 -4.83
C LEU A 20 -12.66 -7.17 -4.57
N LEU A 21 -12.25 -6.35 -5.53
CA LEU A 21 -12.39 -4.89 -5.41
C LEU A 21 -13.85 -4.47 -5.23
N PRO A 22 -14.16 -3.55 -4.28
CA PRO A 22 -15.46 -2.92 -4.18
C PRO A 22 -15.85 -2.24 -5.49
N LYS A 23 -17.13 -2.31 -5.85
CA LYS A 23 -17.66 -1.58 -7.01
C LYS A 23 -17.40 -0.08 -6.83
N LYS A 24 -16.94 0.57 -7.90
CA LYS A 24 -16.74 2.02 -7.92
C LYS A 24 -18.08 2.74 -7.87
N ASN A 25 -18.14 3.84 -7.12
CA ASN A 25 -19.25 4.78 -7.18
C ASN A 25 -19.25 5.55 -8.50
N GLU A 26 -20.35 6.21 -8.81
CA GLU A 26 -20.47 7.03 -10.04
C GLU A 26 -19.58 8.27 -9.98
N ASP A 27 -19.40 8.82 -8.77
CA ASP A 27 -18.48 9.92 -8.51
C ASP A 27 -17.58 9.60 -7.30
N ASN A 28 -16.74 10.55 -6.89
CA ASN A 28 -15.82 10.41 -5.76
C ASN A 28 -16.00 11.56 -4.75
N ALA A 29 -17.18 12.18 -4.68
CA ALA A 29 -17.40 13.43 -3.97
C ALA A 29 -17.10 13.33 -2.47
N GLU A 30 -17.53 12.26 -1.80
CA GLU A 30 -17.31 12.07 -0.37
C GLU A 30 -15.85 11.80 -0.06
N VAL A 31 -15.19 10.98 -0.87
CA VAL A 31 -13.76 10.67 -0.70
C VAL A 31 -12.90 11.90 -0.98
N ILE A 32 -13.23 12.71 -1.99
CA ILE A 32 -12.55 13.99 -2.25
C ILE A 32 -12.71 14.92 -1.04
N ALA A 33 -13.94 15.10 -0.53
CA ALA A 33 -14.19 15.93 0.64
C ALA A 33 -13.42 15.44 1.87
N TYR A 34 -13.40 14.13 2.11
CA TYR A 34 -12.66 13.50 3.19
C TYR A 34 -11.15 13.78 3.08
N LEU A 35 -10.55 13.57 1.91
CA LEU A 35 -9.10 13.78 1.71
C LEU A 35 -8.72 15.26 1.79
N LEU A 36 -9.55 16.17 1.26
CA LEU A 36 -9.37 17.60 1.44
C LEU A 36 -9.49 18.03 2.91
N GLY A 37 -10.43 17.43 3.66
CA GLY A 37 -10.54 17.59 5.11
C GLY A 37 -9.30 17.16 5.87
N ARG A 38 -8.57 16.17 5.36
CA ARG A 38 -7.26 15.71 5.86
C ARG A 38 -6.09 16.57 5.36
N ARG A 39 -6.37 17.67 4.69
CA ARG A 39 -5.37 18.61 4.13
C ARG A 39 -4.50 18.02 3.04
N ILE A 40 -4.94 16.97 2.36
CA ILE A 40 -4.26 16.45 1.16
C ILE A 40 -4.48 17.42 -0.01
N ASP A 41 -3.43 17.71 -0.76
CA ASP A 41 -3.49 18.63 -1.90
C ASP A 41 -4.38 18.08 -3.03
N LYS A 42 -5.17 18.96 -3.64
CA LYS A 42 -6.14 18.60 -4.69
C LYS A 42 -5.50 17.94 -5.92
N GLU A 43 -4.34 18.41 -6.35
CA GLU A 43 -3.64 17.85 -7.51
C GLU A 43 -3.19 16.41 -7.24
N ILE A 44 -2.73 16.13 -6.01
CA ILE A 44 -2.32 14.79 -5.59
C ILE A 44 -3.52 13.84 -5.54
N ILE A 45 -4.66 14.33 -5.01
CA ILE A 45 -5.92 13.57 -5.02
C ILE A 45 -6.31 13.24 -6.46
N GLN A 46 -6.34 14.23 -7.34
CA GLN A 46 -6.72 14.07 -8.74
C GLN A 46 -5.80 13.07 -9.45
N PHE A 47 -4.49 13.21 -9.28
CA PHE A 47 -3.51 12.27 -9.84
C PHE A 47 -3.78 10.81 -9.42
N CYS A 48 -4.08 10.60 -8.14
CA CYS A 48 -4.37 9.26 -7.63
C CYS A 48 -5.69 8.70 -8.16
N MET A 49 -6.69 9.54 -8.36
CA MET A 49 -7.98 9.14 -8.94
C MET A 49 -7.85 8.83 -10.44
N ASP A 50 -7.20 9.70 -11.20
CA ASP A 50 -6.99 9.51 -12.65
C ASP A 50 -6.17 8.25 -12.95
N SER A 51 -5.23 7.93 -12.08
CA SER A 51 -4.42 6.71 -12.18
C SER A 51 -5.12 5.46 -11.60
N GLY A 52 -6.35 5.57 -11.09
CA GLY A 52 -7.11 4.48 -10.49
C GLY A 52 -6.56 3.98 -9.14
N ARG A 53 -5.65 4.73 -8.52
CA ARG A 53 -5.06 4.40 -7.20
C ARG A 53 -5.99 4.69 -6.05
N ILE A 54 -6.90 5.64 -6.22
CA ILE A 54 -7.92 5.98 -5.23
C ILE A 54 -9.26 6.07 -5.95
N TYR A 55 -10.31 5.55 -5.32
CA TYR A 55 -11.68 5.75 -5.75
C TYR A 55 -12.64 5.58 -4.57
N GLU A 56 -13.89 6.00 -4.76
CA GLU A 56 -14.98 5.82 -3.81
C GLU A 56 -15.73 4.52 -4.07
N SER A 57 -16.00 3.74 -3.02
CA SER A 57 -16.82 2.53 -3.15
C SER A 57 -18.32 2.85 -3.17
N ALA A 58 -19.08 2.19 -4.04
CA ALA A 58 -20.50 2.45 -4.23
C ALA A 58 -21.38 2.13 -3.01
N LEU A 59 -21.00 1.15 -2.20
CA LEU A 59 -21.89 0.67 -1.12
C LEU A 59 -21.77 1.47 0.17
N HIS A 60 -20.56 1.90 0.53
CA HIS A 60 -20.30 2.54 1.82
C HIS A 60 -19.54 3.86 1.69
N HIS A 61 -19.37 4.36 0.48
CA HIS A 61 -18.60 5.58 0.20
C HIS A 61 -17.20 5.59 0.83
N ASN A 62 -16.61 4.40 1.00
CA ASN A 62 -15.27 4.25 1.54
C ASN A 62 -14.22 4.72 0.53
N ALA A 63 -13.16 5.35 1.03
CA ALA A 63 -11.95 5.54 0.24
C ALA A 63 -11.25 4.19 0.05
N VAL A 64 -11.06 3.80 -1.21
CA VAL A 64 -10.36 2.59 -1.61
C VAL A 64 -8.98 2.96 -2.11
N PHE A 65 -7.93 2.52 -1.43
CA PHE A 65 -6.53 2.76 -1.78
C PHE A 65 -5.96 1.51 -2.44
N VAL A 66 -5.64 1.59 -3.72
CA VAL A 66 -5.27 0.44 -4.55
C VAL A 66 -3.77 0.34 -4.71
N GLY A 67 -3.21 -0.82 -4.40
CA GLY A 67 -1.85 -1.20 -4.75
C GLY A 67 -1.83 -1.96 -6.08
N MET A 68 -0.90 -1.58 -6.97
CA MET A 68 -0.84 -2.07 -8.35
C MET A 68 0.48 -2.75 -8.66
N ASP A 69 0.48 -3.67 -9.62
CA ASP A 69 1.70 -4.18 -10.22
C ASP A 69 2.30 -3.19 -11.24
N ALA A 70 3.44 -3.53 -11.82
CA ALA A 70 4.13 -2.67 -12.81
C ALA A 70 3.34 -2.49 -14.13
N LYS A 71 2.32 -3.31 -14.37
CA LYS A 71 1.43 -3.20 -15.53
C LYS A 71 0.16 -2.40 -15.23
N GLY A 72 0.00 -1.90 -13.99
CA GLY A 72 -1.19 -1.18 -13.54
C GLY A 72 -2.35 -2.09 -13.12
N ASN A 73 -2.14 -3.40 -12.98
CA ASN A 73 -3.21 -4.29 -12.52
C ASN A 73 -3.34 -4.20 -10.99
N PRO A 74 -4.55 -4.05 -10.44
CA PRO A 74 -4.80 -4.08 -9.01
C PRO A 74 -4.39 -5.42 -8.40
N LYS A 75 -3.68 -5.38 -7.29
CA LYS A 75 -3.23 -6.55 -6.52
C LYS A 75 -3.55 -6.45 -5.03
N TYR A 76 -3.79 -5.25 -4.55
CA TYR A 76 -4.06 -4.95 -3.14
C TYR A 76 -5.07 -3.82 -3.05
N ALA A 77 -5.90 -3.81 -2.03
CA ALA A 77 -6.67 -2.62 -1.68
C ALA A 77 -6.90 -2.51 -0.17
N ALA A 78 -6.68 -1.30 0.35
CA ALA A 78 -7.08 -0.89 1.69
C ALA A 78 -8.34 -0.05 1.62
N LEU A 79 -9.18 -0.17 2.66
CA LEU A 79 -10.41 0.59 2.82
C LEU A 79 -10.28 1.55 4.00
N ARG A 80 -10.77 2.76 3.81
CA ARG A 80 -10.92 3.75 4.87
C ARG A 80 -12.32 4.33 4.82
N GLU A 81 -13.07 4.17 5.88
CA GLU A 81 -14.37 4.81 6.00
C GLU A 81 -14.22 6.32 6.20
N THR A 82 -15.01 7.10 5.48
CA THR A 82 -14.89 8.56 5.47
C THR A 82 -15.47 9.21 6.72
N GLY A 83 -16.42 8.55 7.39
CA GLY A 83 -17.13 9.05 8.57
C GLY A 83 -16.70 8.46 9.92
N THR A 84 -15.86 7.42 9.93
CA THR A 84 -15.43 6.72 11.15
C THR A 84 -13.93 6.44 11.17
N SER A 85 -13.46 5.71 12.18
CA SER A 85 -12.06 5.24 12.28
C SER A 85 -11.82 3.89 11.61
N PHE A 86 -12.82 3.31 10.92
CA PHE A 86 -12.68 1.99 10.32
C PHE A 86 -11.58 1.95 9.27
N ILE A 87 -10.74 0.95 9.38
CA ILE A 87 -9.68 0.61 8.40
C ILE A 87 -9.84 -0.88 8.10
N GLY A 88 -9.90 -1.23 6.84
CA GLY A 88 -10.01 -2.61 6.39
C GLY A 88 -9.08 -2.94 5.24
N GLU A 89 -8.99 -4.22 4.94
CA GLU A 89 -8.27 -4.74 3.78
C GLU A 89 -9.24 -5.56 2.94
N VAL A 90 -9.18 -5.40 1.63
CA VAL A 90 -10.06 -6.13 0.70
C VAL A 90 -9.62 -7.58 0.62
N HIS A 91 -10.61 -8.50 0.64
CA HIS A 91 -10.34 -9.93 0.49
C HIS A 91 -9.57 -10.22 -0.81
N GLY A 92 -8.59 -11.11 -0.73
CA GLY A 92 -7.72 -11.46 -1.85
C GLY A 92 -6.57 -10.47 -2.09
N SER A 93 -6.38 -9.49 -1.20
CA SER A 93 -5.25 -8.55 -1.28
C SER A 93 -3.90 -9.26 -1.11
N ASP A 94 -2.96 -8.96 -2.02
CA ASP A 94 -1.56 -9.37 -1.90
C ASP A 94 -0.73 -8.24 -1.27
N LYS A 95 -0.25 -8.48 -0.05
CA LYS A 95 0.53 -7.51 0.74
C LYS A 95 1.89 -7.13 0.14
N ASN A 96 2.32 -7.82 -0.91
CA ASN A 96 3.47 -7.40 -1.70
C ASN A 96 3.21 -6.12 -2.51
N TYR A 97 1.96 -5.69 -2.66
CA TYR A 97 1.52 -4.60 -3.53
C TYR A 97 0.75 -3.54 -2.76
N SER A 98 1.29 -2.99 -1.72
CA SER A 98 0.64 -1.90 -0.98
C SER A 98 0.45 -0.64 -1.82
N PHE A 99 -0.35 0.31 -1.32
CA PHE A 99 -0.53 1.61 -1.98
C PHE A 99 0.81 2.33 -2.13
N SER A 100 1.07 2.82 -3.32
CA SER A 100 2.39 3.41 -3.65
C SER A 100 2.31 4.42 -4.79
N ILE A 101 3.24 5.37 -4.78
CA ILE A 101 3.49 6.30 -5.87
C ILE A 101 4.96 6.15 -6.25
N PHE A 102 5.20 5.65 -7.46
CA PHE A 102 6.54 5.46 -7.98
C PHE A 102 6.80 6.38 -9.16
N SER A 103 8.02 6.86 -9.27
CA SER A 103 8.50 7.63 -10.42
C SER A 103 9.71 6.92 -11.03
N GLU A 104 9.76 6.87 -12.35
CA GLU A 104 10.93 6.38 -13.10
C GLU A 104 12.15 7.28 -12.91
N LYS A 105 11.93 8.53 -12.52
CA LYS A 105 12.97 9.54 -12.27
C LYS A 105 13.39 9.63 -10.81
N SER A 106 13.12 8.59 -10.01
CA SER A 106 13.40 8.60 -8.58
C SER A 106 14.87 8.88 -8.25
N SER A 107 15.06 9.61 -7.14
CA SER A 107 16.37 9.88 -6.52
C SER A 107 17.12 8.62 -6.06
N GLY A 108 16.45 7.46 -6.02
CA GLY A 108 16.98 6.22 -5.46
C GLY A 108 16.68 6.05 -3.97
N THR A 109 15.79 6.85 -3.41
CA THR A 109 15.31 6.72 -2.03
C THR A 109 13.88 6.20 -1.99
N VAL A 110 13.61 5.23 -1.12
CA VAL A 110 12.24 4.78 -0.77
C VAL A 110 11.81 5.44 0.53
N HIS A 111 10.70 6.13 0.51
CA HIS A 111 10.02 6.64 1.69
C HIS A 111 8.92 5.69 2.11
N LEU A 112 8.98 5.16 3.31
CA LEU A 112 8.05 4.17 3.84
C LEU A 112 7.13 4.79 4.88
N PHE A 113 5.82 4.60 4.71
CA PHE A 113 4.75 5.19 5.54
C PHE A 113 3.88 4.10 6.17
N GLU A 114 3.28 4.35 7.32
CA GLU A 114 2.36 3.41 7.96
C GLU A 114 1.06 3.24 7.17
N SER A 115 0.55 4.34 6.59
CA SER A 115 -0.69 4.31 5.81
C SER A 115 -0.59 5.09 4.50
N ALA A 116 -1.58 4.87 3.62
CA ALA A 116 -1.74 5.66 2.39
C ALA A 116 -1.98 7.16 2.70
N ILE A 117 -2.69 7.48 3.79
CA ILE A 117 -2.95 8.87 4.18
C ILE A 117 -1.65 9.58 4.57
N ASP A 118 -0.76 8.93 5.32
CA ASP A 118 0.53 9.52 5.71
C ASP A 118 1.41 9.76 4.49
N LEU A 119 1.41 8.82 3.54
CA LEU A 119 2.07 8.96 2.25
C LEU A 119 1.56 10.19 1.49
N LEU A 120 0.23 10.36 1.38
CA LEU A 120 -0.38 11.50 0.69
C LEU A 120 -0.10 12.83 1.42
N SER A 121 -0.09 12.81 2.75
CA SER A 121 0.28 13.97 3.57
C SER A 121 1.72 14.39 3.31
N TYR A 122 2.65 13.43 3.27
CA TYR A 122 4.04 13.70 2.92
C TYR A 122 4.18 14.28 1.50
N ALA A 123 3.51 13.69 0.52
CA ALA A 123 3.51 14.21 -0.85
C ALA A 123 2.99 15.66 -0.90
N THR A 124 1.96 15.98 -0.12
CA THR A 124 1.42 17.34 0.01
C THR A 124 2.46 18.29 0.61
N LEU A 125 3.15 17.89 1.68
CA LEU A 125 4.22 18.71 2.28
C LEU A 125 5.37 18.95 1.30
N GLN A 126 5.80 17.92 0.56
CA GLN A 126 6.84 18.10 -0.49
C GLN A 126 6.41 19.14 -1.54
N LYS A 127 5.15 19.07 -1.99
CA LYS A 127 4.61 20.06 -2.94
C LYS A 127 4.56 21.47 -2.36
N LEU A 128 4.13 21.63 -1.11
CA LEU A 128 4.11 22.92 -0.42
C LEU A 128 5.52 23.52 -0.26
N ASP A 129 6.53 22.68 -0.08
CA ASP A 129 7.94 23.05 -0.02
C ASP A 129 8.53 23.37 -1.43
N GLY A 130 7.72 23.33 -2.49
CA GLY A 130 8.16 23.55 -3.87
C GLY A 130 8.98 22.41 -4.47
N LYS A 131 8.95 21.23 -3.85
CA LYS A 131 9.66 20.04 -4.34
C LYS A 131 8.77 19.21 -5.27
N GLU A 132 9.41 18.45 -6.17
CA GLU A 132 8.70 17.48 -7.02
C GLU A 132 8.31 16.24 -6.17
N TRP A 133 7.08 16.20 -5.71
CA TRP A 133 6.55 15.15 -4.86
C TRP A 133 6.52 13.75 -5.51
N ARG A 134 6.60 13.68 -6.85
CA ARG A 134 6.74 12.44 -7.62
C ARG A 134 8.20 12.05 -7.86
N GLY A 135 9.15 12.80 -7.32
CA GLY A 135 10.58 12.58 -7.53
C GLY A 135 11.16 11.40 -6.77
N GLU A 136 10.38 10.75 -5.90
CA GLU A 136 10.84 9.68 -5.03
C GLU A 136 9.88 8.48 -5.01
N TYR A 137 10.33 7.37 -4.44
CA TYR A 137 9.48 6.19 -4.26
C TYR A 137 8.72 6.31 -2.94
N LEU A 138 7.42 6.55 -3.01
CA LEU A 138 6.54 6.60 -1.84
C LEU A 138 5.79 5.27 -1.72
N LEU A 139 5.94 4.59 -0.59
CA LEU A 139 5.39 3.26 -0.33
C LEU A 139 4.71 3.23 1.03
N SER A 140 3.44 2.83 1.09
CA SER A 140 2.77 2.55 2.36
C SER A 140 3.00 1.11 2.80
N LEU A 141 2.90 0.85 4.09
CA LEU A 141 2.81 -0.50 4.61
C LEU A 141 1.41 -1.08 4.34
N ALA A 142 1.34 -2.39 4.10
CA ALA A 142 0.09 -3.11 4.01
C ALA A 142 -0.33 -3.58 5.43
N GLY A 143 -1.25 -2.85 6.04
CA GLY A 143 -1.71 -3.09 7.40
C GLY A 143 -0.72 -2.61 8.49
N VAL A 144 -1.09 -2.83 9.75
CA VAL A 144 -0.22 -2.48 10.89
C VAL A 144 0.96 -3.45 10.92
N TYR A 145 2.15 -2.92 10.69
CA TYR A 145 3.38 -3.68 10.86
C TYR A 145 3.66 -3.81 12.35
N GLN A 146 3.57 -5.02 12.87
CA GLN A 146 3.99 -5.33 14.23
C GLN A 146 5.35 -6.03 14.21
N PRO A 147 6.42 -5.38 14.70
CA PRO A 147 7.70 -6.05 14.84
C PRO A 147 7.59 -7.19 15.86
N ALA A 148 8.38 -8.23 15.66
CA ALA A 148 8.49 -9.28 16.66
C ALA A 148 9.07 -8.71 17.97
N LYS A 149 8.81 -9.38 19.12
CA LYS A 149 9.39 -8.97 20.42
C LYS A 149 10.91 -8.83 20.37
N GLU A 150 11.56 -9.67 19.58
CA GLU A 150 12.99 -9.58 19.28
C GLU A 150 13.14 -8.99 17.87
N ILE A 151 13.73 -7.82 17.78
CA ILE A 151 13.86 -7.03 16.52
C ILE A 151 14.54 -7.86 15.41
N GLU A 152 15.54 -8.65 15.75
CA GLU A 152 16.27 -9.50 14.82
C GLU A 152 15.39 -10.58 14.17
N LYS A 153 14.27 -10.93 14.78
CA LYS A 153 13.27 -11.89 14.25
C LYS A 153 12.15 -11.21 13.47
N SER A 154 12.17 -9.89 13.39
CA SER A 154 11.16 -9.15 12.66
C SER A 154 11.34 -9.31 11.16
N LYS A 155 10.26 -9.61 10.45
CA LYS A 155 10.30 -9.74 8.99
C LYS A 155 10.24 -8.37 8.35
N VAL A 156 11.07 -8.12 7.35
CA VAL A 156 10.95 -6.95 6.48
C VAL A 156 9.58 -6.98 5.81
N PRO A 157 8.84 -5.85 5.76
CA PRO A 157 7.54 -5.80 5.10
C PRO A 157 7.61 -6.32 3.66
N ALA A 158 6.63 -7.14 3.27
CA ALA A 158 6.63 -7.79 1.96
C ALA A 158 6.66 -6.77 0.80
N ALA A 159 5.91 -5.68 0.93
CA ALA A 159 5.90 -4.60 -0.05
C ALA A 159 7.27 -3.93 -0.21
N LEU A 160 8.01 -3.70 0.88
CA LEU A 160 9.36 -3.16 0.83
C LEU A 160 10.33 -4.14 0.18
N THR A 161 10.29 -5.42 0.58
CA THR A 161 11.12 -6.47 -0.02
C THR A 161 10.92 -6.54 -1.54
N ARG A 162 9.66 -6.47 -1.99
CA ARG A 162 9.33 -6.45 -3.41
C ARG A 162 9.82 -5.17 -4.09
N ALA A 163 9.61 -4.00 -3.49
CA ALA A 163 10.06 -2.73 -4.05
C ALA A 163 11.58 -2.72 -4.28
N LEU A 164 12.37 -3.18 -3.31
CA LEU A 164 13.83 -3.27 -3.43
C LEU A 164 14.28 -4.22 -4.55
N LYS A 165 13.54 -5.32 -4.79
CA LYS A 165 13.83 -6.22 -5.92
C LYS A 165 13.52 -5.59 -7.27
N LEU A 166 12.43 -4.81 -7.37
CA LEU A 166 12.02 -4.17 -8.63
C LEU A 166 12.86 -2.93 -8.96
N TYR A 167 13.37 -2.25 -7.95
CA TYR A 167 14.11 -1.00 -8.09
C TYR A 167 15.53 -1.14 -7.52
N PRO A 168 16.43 -1.88 -8.18
CA PRO A 168 17.77 -2.18 -7.66
C PRO A 168 18.66 -0.93 -7.54
N LYS A 169 18.24 0.20 -8.09
CA LYS A 169 18.91 1.50 -7.94
C LYS A 169 18.62 2.20 -6.61
N VAL A 170 17.73 1.66 -5.78
CA VAL A 170 17.45 2.19 -4.44
C VAL A 170 18.71 2.07 -3.58
N LYS A 171 19.13 3.22 -3.01
CA LYS A 171 20.32 3.35 -2.16
C LYS A 171 19.97 3.72 -0.72
N GLY A 172 18.75 4.18 -0.48
CA GLY A 172 18.31 4.63 0.82
C GLY A 172 16.86 4.31 1.11
N ILE A 173 16.56 4.13 2.40
CA ILE A 173 15.20 3.96 2.92
C ILE A 173 15.00 4.98 4.01
N VAL A 174 13.94 5.77 3.92
CA VAL A 174 13.52 6.73 4.95
C VAL A 174 12.20 6.26 5.53
N LEU A 175 12.14 6.13 6.85
CA LEU A 175 10.97 5.67 7.57
C LEU A 175 10.19 6.85 8.12
N HIS A 176 8.92 6.93 7.76
CA HIS A 176 7.93 7.88 8.27
C HIS A 176 6.91 7.11 9.08
N LEU A 177 7.34 6.60 10.23
CA LEU A 177 6.51 5.81 11.14
C LEU A 177 6.14 6.65 12.36
N ASP A 178 4.99 6.36 12.95
CA ASP A 178 4.53 7.04 14.14
C ASP A 178 5.55 6.91 15.29
N ASN A 179 5.62 7.92 16.12
CA ASN A 179 6.56 7.95 17.24
C ASN A 179 5.99 7.31 18.51
N ASP A 180 5.10 6.34 18.35
CA ASP A 180 4.60 5.48 19.41
C ASP A 180 5.56 4.31 19.68
N GLY A 181 5.19 3.40 20.60
CA GLY A 181 6.00 2.23 20.94
C GLY A 181 6.23 1.29 19.77
N ILE A 182 5.24 1.15 18.86
CA ILE A 182 5.29 0.28 17.69
C ILE A 182 6.18 0.91 16.61
N GLY A 183 5.97 2.20 16.32
CA GLY A 183 6.75 2.93 15.32
C GLY A 183 8.24 3.03 15.68
N ARG A 184 8.61 3.18 16.95
CA ARG A 184 10.01 3.16 17.41
C ARG A 184 10.68 1.80 17.19
N SER A 185 9.97 0.70 17.50
CA SER A 185 10.48 -0.65 17.30
C SER A 185 10.70 -0.95 15.82
N SER A 186 9.82 -0.47 14.95
CA SER A 186 9.93 -0.65 13.50
C SER A 186 11.13 0.09 12.90
N ARG A 187 11.46 1.27 13.40
CA ARG A 187 12.62 2.07 12.93
C ARG A 187 13.95 1.39 13.16
N SER A 188 14.10 0.66 14.27
CA SER A 188 15.36 -0.01 14.61
C SER A 188 15.68 -1.20 13.68
N ILE A 189 14.70 -1.72 12.95
CA ILE A 189 14.87 -2.85 12.03
C ILE A 189 15.47 -2.42 10.68
N SER A 190 15.26 -1.16 10.31
CA SER A 190 15.56 -0.66 8.95
C SER A 190 16.89 0.07 8.85
N SER A 191 17.65 0.18 9.93
CA SER A 191 18.99 0.75 9.90
C SER A 191 19.98 -0.30 9.42
N PRO A 192 20.66 -0.12 8.26
CA PRO A 192 21.76 -0.97 7.90
C PRO A 192 22.85 -0.83 8.95
N GLN A 193 23.28 -1.93 9.53
CA GLN A 193 24.50 -1.93 10.30
C GLN A 193 25.63 -1.58 9.35
N SER A 194 26.25 -0.45 9.57
CA SER A 194 27.49 0.00 8.92
C SER A 194 28.65 -0.89 9.30
#